data_5bb0112b5a40f11825d379f571a163dd
#
_entry.id   5bb0112b5a40f11825d379f571a163dd
#
_cell.length_a   1.000
_cell.length_b   1.000
_cell.length_c   1.000
_cell.angle_alpha   90.00
_cell.angle_beta   90.00
_cell.angle_gamma   90.00
#
_symmetry.space_group_name_H-M   'P 1'
#
loop_
_entity.id
_entity.type
_entity.pdbx_description
1 polymer ?
#
loop_
_entity_poly.entity_id
_entity_poly.type
_entity_poly.pdbx_seq_one_letter_code
_entity_poly.pdbx_strand_id
1 'polypeptide(L)'
;MLYDRSYMKKPFRGKNRSPIDKLLISLLVCFVIQLVVSMGSLHELHKGLLPSFLGYSSQALMDLFIWTPLTFIFLHDGPLSLIISLLGIHFMGRAIEHDIGSRNFIWVCFASALSGSTFWLVFHMGHTQPLMGSTCLVMSFITLFCLRHPNRPISLLLLPITLKPRIVFLSLLGLELFGFVFYELRGNPSVNYSAHLGGMMAGAFVFWFMRTGRQFPSIVFSGSGVKGVGSSRTPAVKPSSGYAVDLSDQRALQEEVDRILDKINDNGFGSLSQKEKNTLDKAKGLLHRR
;
A
#
# COMPACT_ATOMS: atom_id res chain seq x y z
N MET A 1 18.60 40.15 -7.65
CA MET A 1 18.07 39.63 -6.37
C MET A 1 16.75 38.88 -6.63
N LEU A 2 16.84 37.59 -7.06
CA LEU A 2 15.68 36.74 -7.42
C LEU A 2 15.54 35.53 -6.46
N TYR A 3 16.28 35.49 -5.34
CA TYR A 3 16.43 34.33 -4.48
C TYR A 3 15.56 34.32 -3.20
N ASP A 4 14.68 35.26 -2.99
CA ASP A 4 13.96 35.38 -1.72
C ASP A 4 12.42 35.37 -1.87
N ARG A 5 11.92 34.49 -2.74
CA ARG A 5 10.48 34.26 -2.80
C ARG A 5 10.10 33.15 -1.82
N SER A 6 9.30 33.48 -0.84
CA SER A 6 8.89 32.61 0.29
C SER A 6 8.27 31.27 -0.12
N TYR A 7 7.81 31.09 -1.38
CA TYR A 7 7.36 29.81 -1.92
C TYR A 7 8.49 28.84 -2.30
N MET A 8 9.75 29.29 -2.41
CA MET A 8 10.92 28.42 -2.67
C MET A 8 11.48 27.77 -1.41
N LYS A 9 11.14 28.30 -0.25
CA LYS A 9 11.48 27.69 1.05
C LYS A 9 10.42 26.67 1.46
N LYS A 10 10.18 25.63 0.65
CA LYS A 10 9.57 24.42 1.22
C LYS A 10 10.60 23.87 2.19
N PRO A 11 10.33 23.86 3.52
CA PRO A 11 11.23 23.20 4.44
C PRO A 11 11.40 21.78 3.91
N PHE A 12 12.63 21.30 3.87
CA PHE A 12 12.95 19.90 3.56
C PHE A 12 12.37 19.06 4.71
N ARG A 13 11.04 18.93 4.71
CA ARG A 13 10.30 18.09 5.63
C ARG A 13 10.69 16.69 5.20
N GLY A 14 11.60 16.07 5.95
CA GLY A 14 12.05 14.72 5.69
C GLY A 14 10.80 13.88 5.39
N LYS A 15 10.65 13.49 4.11
CA LYS A 15 9.48 12.75 3.64
C LYS A 15 9.52 11.43 4.39
N ASN A 16 8.69 11.29 5.44
CA ASN A 16 8.57 10.02 6.13
C ASN A 16 8.30 8.97 5.06
N ARG A 17 9.25 8.03 4.90
CA ARG A 17 9.13 6.96 3.91
C ARG A 17 7.82 6.24 4.12
N SER A 18 7.13 5.93 3.04
CA SER A 18 5.86 5.19 3.10
C SER A 18 6.10 3.78 3.70
N PRO A 19 5.08 3.14 4.29
CA PRO A 19 5.19 1.75 4.75
C PRO A 19 5.72 0.79 3.68
N ILE A 20 5.33 0.96 2.43
CA ILE A 20 5.85 0.12 1.34
C ILE A 20 7.34 0.33 1.13
N ASP A 21 7.84 1.58 1.16
CA ASP A 21 9.27 1.83 1.00
C ASP A 21 10.07 1.18 2.14
N LYS A 22 9.53 1.22 3.37
CA LYS A 22 10.13 0.53 4.53
C LYS A 22 10.13 -0.98 4.34
N LEU A 23 9.02 -1.55 3.87
CA LEU A 23 8.91 -2.98 3.59
C LEU A 23 9.93 -3.42 2.53
N LEU A 24 10.01 -2.74 1.39
CA LEU A 24 10.96 -3.06 0.32
C LEU A 24 12.41 -2.99 0.81
N ILE A 25 12.76 -1.95 1.57
CA ILE A 25 14.11 -1.81 2.13
C ILE A 25 14.39 -2.92 3.14
N SER A 26 13.43 -3.28 4.00
CA SER A 26 13.63 -4.34 4.99
C SER A 26 13.85 -5.70 4.32
N LEU A 27 13.08 -6.01 3.27
CA LEU A 27 13.28 -7.25 2.49
C LEU A 27 14.68 -7.30 1.87
N LEU A 28 15.13 -6.20 1.26
CA LEU A 28 16.46 -6.12 0.66
C LEU A 28 17.57 -6.26 1.71
N VAL A 29 17.44 -5.56 2.84
CA VAL A 29 18.43 -5.61 3.93
C VAL A 29 18.50 -7.01 4.53
N CYS A 30 17.36 -7.66 4.81
CA CYS A 30 17.32 -9.02 5.33
C CYS A 30 17.99 -10.00 4.35
N PHE A 31 17.74 -9.85 3.05
CA PHE A 31 18.38 -10.71 2.05
C PHE A 31 19.90 -10.49 1.95
N VAL A 32 20.37 -9.23 2.03
CA VAL A 32 21.81 -8.94 2.09
C VAL A 32 22.45 -9.60 3.32
N ILE A 33 21.78 -9.56 4.46
CA ILE A 33 22.23 -10.25 5.68
C ILE A 33 22.29 -11.77 5.43
N GLN A 34 21.26 -12.37 4.81
CA GLN A 34 21.28 -13.78 4.43
C GLN A 34 22.51 -14.12 3.55
N LEU A 35 22.78 -13.31 2.51
CA LEU A 35 23.94 -13.52 1.63
C LEU A 35 25.27 -13.43 2.38
N VAL A 36 25.45 -12.40 3.22
CA VAL A 36 26.69 -12.24 4.00
C VAL A 36 26.92 -13.43 4.92
N VAL A 37 25.86 -13.89 5.59
CA VAL A 37 25.93 -15.08 6.46
C VAL A 37 26.25 -16.35 5.66
N SER A 38 25.72 -16.46 4.42
CA SER A 38 25.95 -17.63 3.56
C SER A 38 27.36 -17.69 2.94
N MET A 39 27.98 -16.54 2.73
CA MET A 39 29.31 -16.45 2.08
C MET A 39 30.48 -16.69 3.05
N GLY A 40 30.25 -16.59 4.35
CA GLY A 40 31.28 -16.75 5.35
C GLY A 40 31.40 -18.18 5.89
N SER A 41 32.31 -18.37 6.90
CA SER A 41 32.43 -19.60 7.70
C SER A 41 31.14 -19.95 8.50
N LEU A 42 30.11 -19.14 8.36
CA LEU A 42 28.79 -19.30 8.95
C LEU A 42 27.78 -19.99 8.04
N HIS A 43 28.27 -20.75 7.04
CA HIS A 43 27.40 -21.42 6.05
C HIS A 43 26.34 -22.33 6.69
N GLU A 44 26.72 -23.05 7.76
CA GLU A 44 25.77 -23.86 8.54
C GLU A 44 24.72 -22.99 9.25
N LEU A 45 25.10 -21.78 9.66
CA LEU A 45 24.18 -20.82 10.27
C LEU A 45 23.11 -20.37 9.26
N HIS A 46 23.48 -20.18 8.00
CA HIS A 46 22.54 -19.81 6.94
C HIS A 46 21.56 -20.95 6.62
N LYS A 47 22.07 -22.19 6.47
CA LYS A 47 21.23 -23.35 6.13
C LYS A 47 20.38 -23.87 7.29
N GLY A 48 20.86 -23.73 8.50
CA GLY A 48 20.18 -24.27 9.68
C GLY A 48 19.49 -23.19 10.53
N LEU A 49 20.24 -22.28 11.12
CA LEU A 49 19.70 -21.40 12.18
C LEU A 49 18.79 -20.29 11.67
N LEU A 50 19.13 -19.58 10.56
CA LEU A 50 18.28 -18.52 10.06
C LEU A 50 16.91 -19.02 9.59
N PRO A 51 16.84 -20.06 8.73
CA PRO A 51 15.55 -20.63 8.33
C PRO A 51 14.76 -21.23 9.50
N SER A 52 15.43 -21.90 10.47
CA SER A 52 14.72 -22.47 11.61
C SER A 52 14.21 -21.43 12.59
N PHE A 53 14.90 -20.28 12.75
CA PHE A 53 14.52 -19.24 13.70
C PHE A 53 13.54 -18.20 13.13
N LEU A 54 13.62 -17.87 11.85
CA LEU A 54 12.80 -16.86 11.19
C LEU A 54 11.85 -17.43 10.14
N GLY A 55 12.15 -18.61 9.58
CA GLY A 55 11.27 -19.32 8.66
C GLY A 55 10.11 -19.97 9.41
N TYR A 56 9.02 -20.20 8.73
CA TYR A 56 7.82 -20.75 9.36
C TYR A 56 7.72 -22.27 9.11
N SER A 57 7.62 -23.03 10.19
CA SER A 57 7.43 -24.48 10.14
C SER A 57 6.63 -24.97 11.34
N SER A 58 6.10 -26.20 11.24
CA SER A 58 5.44 -26.84 12.37
C SER A 58 6.39 -27.01 13.57
N GLN A 59 7.67 -27.33 13.33
CA GLN A 59 8.69 -27.45 14.36
C GLN A 59 8.93 -26.10 15.07
N ALA A 60 9.07 -25.00 14.30
CA ALA A 60 9.27 -23.66 14.86
C ALA A 60 8.11 -23.26 15.81
N LEU A 61 6.88 -23.67 15.48
CA LEU A 61 5.74 -23.41 16.37
C LEU A 61 5.79 -24.29 17.65
N MET A 62 6.21 -25.55 17.54
CA MET A 62 6.40 -26.42 18.71
C MET A 62 7.51 -25.89 19.63
N ASP A 63 8.55 -25.28 19.06
CA ASP A 63 9.64 -24.62 19.77
C ASP A 63 9.24 -23.21 20.30
N LEU A 64 7.95 -22.85 20.19
CA LEU A 64 7.37 -21.57 20.65
C LEU A 64 7.92 -20.33 19.92
N PHE A 65 8.39 -20.46 18.69
CA PHE A 65 8.80 -19.33 17.87
C PHE A 65 7.58 -18.64 17.25
N ILE A 66 6.79 -17.98 18.09
CA ILE A 66 5.50 -17.36 17.76
C ILE A 66 5.59 -16.20 16.76
N TRP A 67 6.78 -15.69 16.47
CA TRP A 67 7.02 -14.63 15.47
C TRP A 67 7.14 -15.16 14.05
N THR A 68 7.43 -16.45 13.87
CA THR A 68 7.71 -17.05 12.55
C THR A 68 6.56 -16.92 11.53
N PRO A 69 5.25 -16.91 11.93
CA PRO A 69 4.16 -16.62 11.00
C PRO A 69 4.20 -15.23 10.34
N LEU A 70 5.05 -14.32 10.86
CA LEU A 70 5.23 -12.97 10.33
C LEU A 70 6.62 -12.73 9.76
N THR A 71 7.64 -13.46 10.25
CA THR A 71 9.04 -13.20 9.86
C THR A 71 9.47 -13.96 8.63
N PHE A 72 8.81 -15.06 8.26
CA PHE A 72 9.14 -15.86 7.08
C PHE A 72 9.14 -15.05 5.76
N ILE A 73 8.33 -13.97 5.71
CA ILE A 73 8.26 -13.10 4.54
C ILE A 73 9.56 -12.36 4.23
N PHE A 74 10.46 -12.22 5.22
CA PHE A 74 11.74 -11.54 5.05
C PHE A 74 12.86 -12.46 4.53
N LEU A 75 12.67 -13.77 4.59
CA LEU A 75 13.61 -14.75 4.06
C LEU A 75 13.27 -15.11 2.61
N HIS A 76 14.28 -15.36 1.80
CA HIS A 76 14.08 -15.77 0.40
C HIS A 76 15.08 -16.89 0.03
N ASP A 77 14.62 -17.87 -0.75
CA ASP A 77 15.43 -19.02 -1.18
C ASP A 77 16.54 -18.62 -2.16
N GLY A 78 16.40 -17.49 -2.84
CA GLY A 78 17.38 -17.00 -3.79
C GLY A 78 17.06 -15.62 -4.36
N PRO A 79 18.00 -15.06 -5.16
CA PRO A 79 17.86 -13.71 -5.71
C PRO A 79 16.62 -13.55 -6.61
N LEU A 80 16.27 -14.59 -7.37
CA LEU A 80 15.12 -14.56 -8.28
C LEU A 80 13.81 -14.44 -7.50
N SER A 81 13.65 -15.21 -6.42
CA SER A 81 12.49 -15.15 -5.53
C SER A 81 12.33 -13.74 -4.91
N LEU A 82 13.45 -13.15 -4.46
CA LEU A 82 13.46 -11.79 -3.95
C LEU A 82 13.05 -10.76 -5.02
N ILE A 83 13.63 -10.84 -6.23
CA ILE A 83 13.35 -9.90 -7.32
C ILE A 83 11.86 -9.93 -7.68
N ILE A 84 11.28 -11.12 -7.84
CA ILE A 84 9.86 -11.30 -8.15
C ILE A 84 9.00 -10.67 -7.04
N SER A 85 9.35 -10.92 -5.77
CA SER A 85 8.66 -10.35 -4.62
C SER A 85 8.78 -8.81 -4.57
N LEU A 86 10.00 -8.27 -4.75
CA LEU A 86 10.22 -6.82 -4.76
C LEU A 86 9.44 -6.12 -5.88
N LEU A 87 9.45 -6.69 -7.09
CA LEU A 87 8.69 -6.14 -8.23
C LEU A 87 7.19 -6.20 -7.96
N GLY A 88 6.68 -7.34 -7.52
CA GLY A 88 5.26 -7.50 -7.19
C GLY A 88 4.80 -6.54 -6.10
N ILE A 89 5.55 -6.43 -5.00
CA ILE A 89 5.26 -5.51 -3.91
C ILE A 89 5.39 -4.05 -4.39
N HIS A 90 6.42 -3.74 -5.19
CA HIS A 90 6.61 -2.37 -5.68
C HIS A 90 5.43 -1.90 -6.52
N PHE A 91 5.01 -2.69 -7.51
CA PHE A 91 3.94 -2.29 -8.43
C PHE A 91 2.56 -2.43 -7.80
N MET A 92 2.21 -3.62 -7.32
CA MET A 92 0.87 -3.88 -6.78
C MET A 92 0.69 -3.30 -5.37
N GLY A 93 1.70 -3.41 -4.52
CA GLY A 93 1.67 -2.85 -3.17
C GLY A 93 1.54 -1.33 -3.20
N ARG A 94 2.25 -0.63 -4.12
CA ARG A 94 2.14 0.83 -4.25
C ARG A 94 0.77 1.26 -4.75
N ALA A 95 0.19 0.51 -5.69
CA ALA A 95 -1.18 0.76 -6.16
C ALA A 95 -2.19 0.59 -5.01
N ILE A 96 -2.04 -0.46 -4.20
CA ILE A 96 -2.89 -0.71 -3.04
C ILE A 96 -2.68 0.31 -1.93
N GLU A 97 -1.42 0.65 -1.57
CA GLU A 97 -1.17 1.68 -0.54
C GLU A 97 -1.80 3.01 -0.90
N HIS A 98 -1.72 3.40 -2.19
CA HIS A 98 -2.35 4.63 -2.67
C HIS A 98 -3.88 4.59 -2.57
N ASP A 99 -4.49 3.43 -2.83
CA ASP A 99 -5.94 3.25 -2.88
C ASP A 99 -6.59 3.13 -1.50
N ILE A 100 -5.97 2.41 -0.57
CA ILE A 100 -6.53 2.14 0.77
C ILE A 100 -5.86 2.91 1.91
N GLY A 101 -4.76 3.60 1.61
CA GLY A 101 -3.95 4.34 2.58
C GLY A 101 -2.97 3.46 3.36
N SER A 102 -1.90 4.10 3.85
CA SER A 102 -0.76 3.45 4.51
C SER A 102 -1.15 2.59 5.73
N ARG A 103 -2.16 3.01 6.48
CA ARG A 103 -2.63 2.27 7.66
C ARG A 103 -3.25 0.92 7.28
N ASN A 104 -4.19 0.93 6.34
CA ASN A 104 -4.86 -0.29 5.91
C ASN A 104 -3.89 -1.20 5.16
N PHE A 105 -2.90 -0.65 4.45
CA PHE A 105 -1.84 -1.40 3.80
C PHE A 105 -1.06 -2.28 4.80
N ILE A 106 -0.71 -1.74 5.98
CA ILE A 106 -0.04 -2.52 7.03
C ILE A 106 -0.91 -3.70 7.47
N TRP A 107 -2.22 -3.49 7.66
CA TRP A 107 -3.14 -4.56 8.01
C TRP A 107 -3.26 -5.63 6.92
N VAL A 108 -3.23 -5.23 5.65
CA VAL A 108 -3.18 -6.19 4.53
C VAL A 108 -1.92 -7.05 4.62
N CYS A 109 -0.75 -6.46 4.89
CA CYS A 109 0.49 -7.21 5.06
C CYS A 109 0.39 -8.23 6.21
N PHE A 110 -0.12 -7.82 7.36
CA PHE A 110 -0.34 -8.72 8.50
C PHE A 110 -1.32 -9.85 8.17
N ALA A 111 -2.47 -9.52 7.61
CA ALA A 111 -3.48 -10.51 7.25
C ALA A 111 -2.95 -11.51 6.22
N SER A 112 -2.16 -11.03 5.25
CA SER A 112 -1.56 -11.87 4.20
C SER A 112 -0.52 -12.84 4.77
N ALA A 113 0.36 -12.36 5.65
CA ALA A 113 1.37 -13.21 6.29
C ALA A 113 0.71 -14.28 7.16
N LEU A 114 -0.24 -13.90 8.02
CA LEU A 114 -0.95 -14.84 8.88
C LEU A 114 -1.80 -15.85 8.09
N SER A 115 -2.55 -15.40 7.10
CA SER A 115 -3.37 -16.30 6.29
C SER A 115 -2.52 -17.23 5.44
N GLY A 116 -1.43 -16.70 4.82
CA GLY A 116 -0.48 -17.50 4.03
C GLY A 116 0.19 -18.58 4.87
N SER A 117 0.72 -18.22 6.04
CA SER A 117 1.35 -19.18 6.96
C SER A 117 0.36 -20.21 7.50
N THR A 118 -0.85 -19.79 7.90
CA THR A 118 -1.86 -20.70 8.44
C THR A 118 -2.33 -21.69 7.37
N PHE A 119 -2.61 -21.21 6.16
CA PHE A 119 -3.06 -22.09 5.08
C PHE A 119 -1.95 -23.08 4.67
N TRP A 120 -0.70 -22.63 4.59
CA TRP A 120 0.44 -23.51 4.32
C TRP A 120 0.60 -24.58 5.40
N LEU A 121 0.49 -24.22 6.68
CA LEU A 121 0.66 -25.15 7.78
C LEU A 121 -0.31 -26.33 7.73
N VAL A 122 -1.57 -26.08 7.33
CA VAL A 122 -2.61 -27.14 7.26
C VAL A 122 -2.17 -28.30 6.36
N PHE A 123 -1.40 -28.02 5.29
CA PHE A 123 -0.96 -29.04 4.33
C PHE A 123 0.48 -29.51 4.54
N HIS A 124 1.26 -28.83 5.40
CA HIS A 124 2.69 -29.12 5.62
C HIS A 124 3.02 -29.48 7.07
N MET A 125 2.04 -30.00 7.81
CA MET A 125 2.32 -30.48 9.17
C MET A 125 3.31 -31.65 9.13
N GLY A 126 4.45 -31.50 9.85
CA GLY A 126 5.50 -32.52 9.88
C GLY A 126 6.56 -32.41 8.79
N HIS A 127 6.45 -31.45 7.85
CA HIS A 127 7.53 -31.18 6.91
C HIS A 127 8.68 -30.44 7.60
N THR A 128 9.92 -30.83 7.21
CA THR A 128 11.15 -30.26 7.78
C THR A 128 11.57 -28.93 7.14
N GLN A 129 11.14 -28.68 5.90
CA GLN A 129 11.50 -27.46 5.20
C GLN A 129 10.61 -26.30 5.64
N PRO A 130 11.19 -25.18 6.09
CA PRO A 130 10.43 -24.04 6.49
C PRO A 130 9.87 -23.26 5.29
N LEU A 131 8.69 -22.66 5.46
CA LEU A 131 8.14 -21.68 4.53
C LEU A 131 8.98 -20.40 4.57
N MET A 132 9.39 -19.91 3.40
CA MET A 132 10.12 -18.66 3.21
C MET A 132 9.57 -17.93 1.98
N GLY A 133 9.63 -16.59 1.98
CA GLY A 133 9.24 -15.74 0.86
C GLY A 133 8.03 -14.87 1.11
N SER A 134 7.98 -13.73 0.42
CA SER A 134 6.90 -12.72 0.56
C SER A 134 5.88 -12.76 -0.59
N THR A 135 5.86 -13.83 -1.38
CA THR A 135 4.92 -13.98 -2.51
C THR A 135 3.46 -14.03 -2.09
N CYS A 136 3.15 -14.51 -0.88
CA CYS A 136 1.78 -14.45 -0.32
C CYS A 136 1.27 -13.01 -0.21
N LEU A 137 2.14 -12.02 0.08
CA LEU A 137 1.79 -10.60 0.08
C LEU A 137 1.45 -10.12 -1.34
N VAL A 138 2.26 -10.50 -2.32
CA VAL A 138 2.05 -10.16 -3.73
C VAL A 138 0.70 -10.69 -4.21
N MET A 139 0.37 -11.96 -3.90
CA MET A 139 -0.89 -12.59 -4.25
C MET A 139 -2.08 -11.89 -3.60
N SER A 140 -1.93 -11.48 -2.34
CA SER A 140 -2.94 -10.68 -1.64
C SER A 140 -3.17 -9.32 -2.30
N PHE A 141 -2.09 -8.59 -2.65
CA PHE A 141 -2.20 -7.28 -3.30
C PHE A 141 -2.85 -7.38 -4.68
N ILE A 142 -2.47 -8.36 -5.49
CA ILE A 142 -3.08 -8.61 -6.80
C ILE A 142 -4.58 -8.91 -6.63
N THR A 143 -4.93 -9.81 -5.72
CA THR A 143 -6.33 -10.18 -5.46
C THR A 143 -7.14 -8.98 -5.01
N LEU A 144 -6.65 -8.23 -4.03
CA LEU A 144 -7.33 -7.04 -3.52
C LEU A 144 -7.52 -5.99 -4.62
N PHE A 145 -6.50 -5.75 -5.45
CA PHE A 145 -6.57 -4.82 -6.57
C PHE A 145 -7.61 -5.26 -7.61
N CYS A 146 -7.59 -6.52 -8.01
CA CYS A 146 -8.51 -7.06 -9.01
C CYS A 146 -9.97 -7.01 -8.56
N LEU A 147 -10.23 -7.27 -7.28
CA LEU A 147 -11.59 -7.23 -6.72
C LEU A 147 -12.11 -5.78 -6.56
N ARG A 148 -11.23 -4.83 -6.24
CA ARG A 148 -11.61 -3.41 -6.11
C ARG A 148 -11.81 -2.72 -7.45
N HIS A 149 -11.03 -3.08 -8.45
CA HIS A 149 -11.01 -2.43 -9.77
C HIS A 149 -11.29 -3.41 -10.92
N PRO A 150 -12.42 -4.13 -10.91
CA PRO A 150 -12.67 -5.25 -11.82
C PRO A 150 -12.73 -4.85 -13.31
N ASN A 151 -12.99 -3.59 -13.59
CA ASN A 151 -13.17 -3.07 -14.96
C ASN A 151 -12.04 -2.15 -15.42
N ARG A 152 -11.08 -1.81 -14.56
CA ARG A 152 -9.97 -0.92 -14.90
C ARG A 152 -8.87 -1.70 -15.62
N PRO A 153 -8.65 -1.49 -16.93
CA PRO A 153 -7.67 -2.29 -17.66
C PRO A 153 -6.28 -2.14 -17.07
N ILE A 154 -5.58 -3.26 -16.89
CA ILE A 154 -4.19 -3.33 -16.45
C ILE A 154 -3.34 -3.51 -17.69
N SER A 155 -2.40 -2.59 -17.94
CA SER A 155 -1.34 -2.79 -18.92
C SER A 155 -0.19 -3.55 -18.25
N LEU A 156 0.20 -4.68 -18.82
CA LEU A 156 1.37 -5.41 -18.37
C LEU A 156 2.63 -4.63 -18.78
N LEU A 157 3.53 -4.41 -17.81
CA LEU A 157 4.73 -3.58 -18.00
C LEU A 157 5.63 -4.05 -19.15
N LEU A 158 5.67 -5.37 -19.40
CA LEU A 158 6.55 -5.99 -20.40
C LEU A 158 5.83 -6.33 -21.71
N LEU A 159 4.51 -6.31 -21.74
CA LEU A 159 3.71 -6.66 -22.92
C LEU A 159 2.67 -5.57 -23.19
N PRO A 160 2.52 -5.11 -24.44
CA PRO A 160 1.53 -4.09 -24.79
C PRO A 160 0.10 -4.66 -24.82
N ILE A 161 -0.22 -5.48 -23.84
CA ILE A 161 -1.51 -6.16 -23.69
C ILE A 161 -2.25 -5.56 -22.50
N THR A 162 -3.47 -5.13 -22.72
CA THR A 162 -4.38 -4.68 -21.65
C THR A 162 -5.28 -5.82 -21.25
N LEU A 163 -5.23 -6.23 -20.00
CA LEU A 163 -6.07 -7.29 -19.45
C LEU A 163 -7.10 -6.72 -18.48
N LYS A 164 -8.28 -7.31 -18.47
CA LYS A 164 -9.29 -7.01 -17.44
C LYS A 164 -8.88 -7.68 -16.12
N PRO A 165 -8.89 -6.97 -14.98
CA PRO A 165 -8.50 -7.53 -13.68
C PRO A 165 -9.24 -8.80 -13.30
N ARG A 166 -10.50 -8.94 -13.71
CA ARG A 166 -11.29 -10.18 -13.50
C ARG A 166 -10.63 -11.40 -14.16
N ILE A 167 -10.12 -11.24 -15.38
CA ILE A 167 -9.45 -12.33 -16.10
C ILE A 167 -8.12 -12.64 -15.41
N VAL A 168 -7.35 -11.61 -15.02
CA VAL A 168 -6.09 -11.79 -14.29
C VAL A 168 -6.32 -12.56 -12.99
N PHE A 169 -7.33 -12.17 -12.20
CA PHE A 169 -7.68 -12.86 -10.96
C PHE A 169 -8.04 -14.33 -11.18
N LEU A 170 -8.96 -14.60 -12.14
CA LEU A 170 -9.41 -15.97 -12.42
C LEU A 170 -8.29 -16.84 -12.98
N SER A 171 -7.47 -16.31 -13.88
CA SER A 171 -6.32 -17.05 -14.43
C SER A 171 -5.30 -17.37 -13.34
N LEU A 172 -4.99 -16.41 -12.49
CA LEU A 172 -4.06 -16.59 -11.38
C LEU A 172 -4.61 -17.60 -10.38
N LEU A 173 -5.86 -17.48 -9.98
CA LEU A 173 -6.52 -18.43 -9.08
C LEU A 173 -6.53 -19.86 -9.67
N GLY A 174 -6.83 -20.01 -10.96
CA GLY A 174 -6.80 -21.29 -11.65
C GLY A 174 -5.38 -21.91 -11.68
N LEU A 175 -4.36 -21.09 -11.94
CA LEU A 175 -2.97 -21.50 -11.94
C LEU A 175 -2.51 -21.95 -10.54
N GLU A 176 -2.83 -21.17 -9.51
CA GLU A 176 -2.48 -21.50 -8.12
C GLU A 176 -3.18 -22.78 -7.64
N LEU A 177 -4.47 -22.94 -7.97
CA LEU A 177 -5.21 -24.17 -7.66
C LEU A 177 -4.64 -25.39 -8.42
N PHE A 178 -4.30 -25.22 -9.70
CA PHE A 178 -3.67 -26.27 -10.48
C PHE A 178 -2.32 -26.66 -9.86
N GLY A 179 -1.48 -25.69 -9.56
CA GLY A 179 -0.18 -25.92 -8.92
C GLY A 179 -0.31 -26.61 -7.56
N PHE A 180 -1.25 -26.16 -6.75
CA PHE A 180 -1.55 -26.77 -5.45
C PHE A 180 -1.92 -28.25 -5.58
N VAL A 181 -2.91 -28.58 -6.45
CA VAL A 181 -3.41 -29.95 -6.58
C VAL A 181 -2.41 -30.89 -7.25
N PHE A 182 -1.74 -30.42 -8.32
CA PHE A 182 -0.91 -31.30 -9.16
C PHE A 182 0.57 -31.36 -8.75
N TYR A 183 1.07 -30.37 -8.03
CA TYR A 183 2.47 -30.32 -7.59
C TYR A 183 2.60 -30.40 -6.07
N GLU A 184 1.97 -29.53 -5.33
CA GLU A 184 2.19 -29.42 -3.88
C GLU A 184 1.61 -30.62 -3.13
N LEU A 185 0.36 -30.99 -3.37
CA LEU A 185 -0.27 -32.16 -2.72
C LEU A 185 0.38 -33.51 -3.12
N ARG A 186 1.15 -33.55 -4.20
CA ARG A 186 1.92 -34.72 -4.61
C ARG A 186 3.32 -34.78 -4.01
N GLY A 187 3.67 -33.86 -3.13
CA GLY A 187 4.94 -33.86 -2.39
C GLY A 187 6.15 -33.37 -3.21
N ASN A 188 5.92 -32.61 -4.29
CA ASN A 188 6.98 -31.98 -5.08
C ASN A 188 6.86 -30.44 -5.07
N PRO A 189 7.01 -29.79 -3.90
CA PRO A 189 6.80 -28.36 -3.76
C PRO A 189 8.04 -27.58 -4.16
N SER A 190 8.20 -27.26 -5.44
CA SER A 190 9.12 -26.21 -5.89
C SER A 190 8.57 -24.79 -5.60
N VAL A 191 7.26 -24.67 -5.39
CA VAL A 191 6.53 -23.44 -5.11
C VAL A 191 5.48 -23.72 -4.03
N ASN A 192 5.35 -22.84 -3.06
CA ASN A 192 4.38 -22.98 -1.96
C ASN A 192 3.01 -22.41 -2.37
N TYR A 193 2.29 -23.12 -3.22
CA TYR A 193 0.96 -22.68 -3.74
C TYR A 193 -0.07 -22.48 -2.63
N SER A 194 -0.04 -23.29 -1.58
CA SER A 194 -0.91 -23.13 -0.41
C SER A 194 -0.69 -21.78 0.27
N ALA A 195 0.55 -21.33 0.45
CA ALA A 195 0.83 -20.00 1.00
C ALA A 195 0.31 -18.88 0.08
N HIS A 196 0.42 -19.06 -1.24
CA HIS A 196 -0.12 -18.11 -2.22
C HIS A 196 -1.65 -18.02 -2.13
N LEU A 197 -2.35 -19.16 -2.11
CA LEU A 197 -3.80 -19.24 -1.93
C LEU A 197 -4.23 -18.58 -0.60
N GLY A 198 -3.50 -18.82 0.49
CA GLY A 198 -3.71 -18.14 1.76
C GLY A 198 -3.58 -16.62 1.63
N GLY A 199 -2.58 -16.13 0.90
CA GLY A 199 -2.44 -14.71 0.56
C GLY A 199 -3.63 -14.17 -0.25
N MET A 200 -4.09 -14.91 -1.27
CA MET A 200 -5.29 -14.55 -2.05
C MET A 200 -6.54 -14.47 -1.19
N MET A 201 -6.72 -15.40 -0.26
CA MET A 201 -7.82 -15.40 0.71
C MET A 201 -7.79 -14.15 1.60
N ALA A 202 -6.59 -13.75 2.08
CA ALA A 202 -6.44 -12.52 2.86
C ALA A 202 -6.84 -11.28 2.04
N GLY A 203 -6.41 -11.18 0.78
CA GLY A 203 -6.80 -10.08 -0.11
C GLY A 203 -8.31 -10.00 -0.32
N ALA A 204 -8.96 -11.16 -0.55
CA ALA A 204 -10.41 -11.25 -0.69
C ALA A 204 -11.15 -10.91 0.61
N PHE A 205 -10.64 -11.37 1.76
CA PHE A 205 -11.19 -11.04 3.07
C PHE A 205 -11.10 -9.54 3.36
N VAL A 206 -9.96 -8.91 3.10
CA VAL A 206 -9.79 -7.47 3.29
C VAL A 206 -10.73 -6.68 2.38
N PHE A 207 -10.89 -7.09 1.12
CA PHE A 207 -11.87 -6.49 0.22
C PHE A 207 -13.29 -6.55 0.79
N TRP A 208 -13.71 -7.73 1.22
CA TRP A 208 -15.03 -7.92 1.82
C TRP A 208 -15.21 -7.09 3.09
N PHE A 209 -14.21 -7.09 3.98
CA PHE A 209 -14.21 -6.34 5.23
C PHE A 209 -14.37 -4.83 4.99
N MET A 210 -13.61 -4.26 4.04
CA MET A 210 -13.69 -2.85 3.69
C MET A 210 -15.01 -2.49 3.01
N ARG A 211 -15.57 -3.41 2.20
CA ARG A 211 -16.86 -3.22 1.53
C ARG A 211 -18.02 -3.13 2.53
N THR A 212 -17.93 -3.77 3.69
CA THR A 212 -18.93 -3.67 4.77
C THR A 212 -18.85 -2.37 5.57
N GLY A 213 -18.05 -1.40 5.15
CA GLY A 213 -17.87 -0.10 5.84
C GLY A 213 -17.04 -0.18 7.12
N ARG A 214 -16.47 -1.34 7.43
CA ARG A 214 -15.62 -1.52 8.60
C ARG A 214 -14.23 -0.92 8.39
N GLN A 215 -13.65 -0.40 9.46
CA GLN A 215 -12.30 0.15 9.45
C GLN A 215 -11.38 -0.65 10.37
N PHE A 216 -10.15 -0.84 9.95
CA PHE A 216 -9.14 -1.45 10.81
C PHE A 216 -8.76 -0.53 11.98
N PRO A 217 -8.42 -1.11 13.14
CA PRO A 217 -7.99 -0.35 14.31
C PRO A 217 -6.78 0.54 13.99
N SER A 218 -6.66 1.69 14.69
CA SER A 218 -5.49 2.55 14.54
C SER A 218 -4.28 1.93 15.22
N ILE A 219 -3.27 1.55 14.44
CA ILE A 219 -1.96 1.19 14.98
C ILE A 219 -1.22 2.49 15.27
N VAL A 220 -1.16 2.89 16.53
CA VAL A 220 -0.32 4.00 16.97
C VAL A 220 1.07 3.44 17.23
N PHE A 221 1.97 3.54 16.26
CA PHE A 221 3.38 3.37 16.55
C PHE A 221 3.81 4.57 17.40
N SER A 222 3.91 4.36 18.70
CA SER A 222 4.50 5.32 19.63
C SER A 222 6.02 5.37 19.41
N GLY A 223 6.40 5.98 18.30
CA GLY A 223 7.79 6.27 17.94
C GLY A 223 7.95 7.77 17.84
N SER A 224 8.44 8.37 18.90
CA SER A 224 9.03 9.71 19.03
C SER A 224 8.28 10.88 18.36
N GLY A 225 7.55 11.62 19.18
CA GLY A 225 7.61 13.09 19.14
C GLY A 225 6.93 13.82 18.00
N VAL A 226 5.77 13.34 17.52
CA VAL A 226 4.76 14.26 17.05
C VAL A 226 3.59 14.12 18.03
N LYS A 227 3.48 15.07 18.95
CA LYS A 227 2.23 15.34 19.63
C LYS A 227 1.19 15.41 18.51
N GLY A 228 0.45 14.32 18.31
CA GLY A 228 -0.79 14.40 17.57
C GLY A 228 -1.51 15.57 18.18
N VAL A 229 -1.80 16.57 17.40
CA VAL A 229 -2.87 17.48 17.73
C VAL A 229 -4.05 16.54 17.91
N GLY A 230 -4.30 16.20 19.17
CA GLY A 230 -5.48 15.46 19.55
C GLY A 230 -6.61 16.17 18.85
N SER A 231 -7.49 15.40 18.23
CA SER A 231 -8.86 15.86 18.05
C SER A 231 -9.34 16.22 19.47
N SER A 232 -8.91 17.39 19.94
CA SER A 232 -9.58 18.06 21.02
C SER A 232 -11.01 18.16 20.49
N ARG A 233 -11.93 17.40 21.10
CA ARG A 233 -13.30 17.86 21.18
C ARG A 233 -13.16 19.35 21.40
N THR A 234 -13.39 20.12 20.35
CA THR A 234 -13.54 21.57 20.44
C THR A 234 -14.50 21.78 21.60
N PRO A 235 -14.08 22.39 22.72
CA PRO A 235 -15.05 22.88 23.66
C PRO A 235 -15.97 23.75 22.80
N ALA A 236 -17.28 23.58 22.96
CA ALA A 236 -18.25 24.37 22.27
C ALA A 236 -17.87 25.85 22.51
N VAL A 237 -17.17 26.43 21.52
CA VAL A 237 -16.89 27.85 21.48
C VAL A 237 -18.24 28.43 21.24
N LYS A 238 -18.76 29.09 22.29
CA LYS A 238 -19.90 30.01 22.16
C LYS A 238 -19.62 30.86 20.92
N PRO A 239 -20.58 31.05 20.02
CA PRO A 239 -20.38 31.85 18.84
C PRO A 239 -20.09 33.28 19.28
N SER A 240 -18.82 33.67 19.27
CA SER A 240 -18.42 35.05 19.22
C SER A 240 -18.74 35.54 17.81
N SER A 241 -19.65 36.53 17.75
CA SER A 241 -20.11 37.26 16.61
C SER A 241 -19.24 37.24 15.37
N GLY A 242 -19.82 36.72 14.26
CA GLY A 242 -19.59 37.25 12.94
C GLY A 242 -18.42 36.73 12.16
N TYR A 243 -18.56 35.51 11.56
CA TYR A 243 -18.23 35.26 10.17
C TYR A 243 -19.02 34.00 9.74
N ALA A 244 -20.27 34.14 9.45
CA ALA A 244 -21.01 33.24 8.61
C ALA A 244 -20.48 33.48 7.18
N VAL A 245 -19.69 32.57 6.63
CA VAL A 245 -19.38 32.58 5.20
C VAL A 245 -20.68 32.21 4.51
N ASP A 246 -21.36 33.20 3.95
CA ASP A 246 -22.56 33.01 3.17
C ASP A 246 -22.18 32.31 1.86
N LEU A 247 -22.56 31.04 1.73
CA LEU A 247 -22.29 30.22 0.53
C LEU A 247 -23.09 30.74 -0.69
N SER A 248 -24.10 31.58 -0.49
CA SER A 248 -24.84 32.28 -1.56
C SER A 248 -23.94 33.32 -2.24
N ASP A 249 -23.11 34.01 -1.48
CA ASP A 249 -22.17 35.01 -1.98
C ASP A 249 -21.04 34.40 -2.83
N GLN A 250 -20.63 33.18 -2.52
CA GLN A 250 -19.61 32.46 -3.32
C GLN A 250 -20.13 32.02 -4.66
N ARG A 251 -21.35 31.52 -4.75
CA ARG A 251 -21.98 31.15 -6.04
C ARG A 251 -22.23 32.36 -6.91
N ALA A 252 -22.77 33.43 -6.36
CA ALA A 252 -22.98 34.67 -7.09
C ALA A 252 -21.67 35.29 -7.60
N LEU A 253 -20.58 35.19 -6.81
CA LEU A 253 -19.27 35.66 -7.23
C LEU A 253 -18.70 34.77 -8.36
N GLN A 254 -18.94 33.47 -8.32
CA GLN A 254 -18.47 32.54 -9.34
C GLN A 254 -19.19 32.74 -10.67
N GLU A 255 -20.52 32.92 -10.67
CA GLU A 255 -21.32 33.24 -11.84
C GLU A 255 -20.90 34.59 -12.47
N GLU A 256 -20.58 35.59 -11.65
CA GLU A 256 -20.11 36.88 -12.14
C GLU A 256 -18.69 36.80 -12.72
N VAL A 257 -17.81 35.99 -12.13
CA VAL A 257 -16.47 35.72 -12.69
C VAL A 257 -16.58 34.99 -14.04
N ASP A 258 -17.44 33.99 -14.16
CA ASP A 258 -17.64 33.24 -15.40
C ASP A 258 -18.18 34.19 -16.49
N ARG A 259 -19.14 35.07 -16.18
CA ARG A 259 -19.64 36.10 -17.10
C ARG A 259 -18.54 37.05 -17.58
N ILE A 260 -17.64 37.45 -16.67
CA ILE A 260 -16.52 38.34 -17.00
C ILE A 260 -15.49 37.62 -17.89
N LEU A 261 -15.25 36.33 -17.65
CA LEU A 261 -14.36 35.52 -18.48
C LEU A 261 -14.90 35.31 -19.90
N ASP A 262 -16.20 35.08 -20.04
CA ASP A 262 -16.87 35.02 -21.35
C ASP A 262 -16.73 36.36 -22.12
N LYS A 263 -16.93 37.48 -21.42
CA LYS A 263 -16.74 38.82 -22.03
C LYS A 263 -15.30 39.09 -22.46
N ILE A 264 -14.30 38.57 -21.69
CA ILE A 264 -12.89 38.65 -22.10
C ILE A 264 -12.63 37.82 -23.36
N ASN A 265 -13.24 36.64 -23.44
CA ASN A 265 -13.08 35.74 -24.58
C ASN A 265 -13.65 36.34 -25.87
N ASP A 266 -14.80 37.02 -25.78
CA ASP A 266 -15.51 37.61 -26.90
C ASP A 266 -14.93 38.98 -27.36
N ASN A 267 -14.55 39.83 -26.40
CA ASN A 267 -14.25 41.26 -26.68
C ASN A 267 -12.85 41.68 -26.19
N GLY A 268 -12.05 40.75 -25.66
CA GLY A 268 -10.72 41.01 -25.11
C GLY A 268 -10.70 41.73 -23.76
N PHE A 269 -9.54 41.71 -23.10
CA PHE A 269 -9.35 42.23 -21.73
C PHE A 269 -9.56 43.76 -21.64
N GLY A 270 -9.42 44.50 -22.77
CA GLY A 270 -9.64 45.94 -22.83
C GLY A 270 -11.10 46.37 -22.68
N SER A 271 -12.07 45.44 -22.86
CA SER A 271 -13.51 45.72 -22.75
C SER A 271 -14.03 45.73 -21.34
N LEU A 272 -13.19 45.41 -20.34
CA LEU A 272 -13.58 45.34 -18.93
C LEU A 272 -13.67 46.70 -18.26
N SER A 273 -14.78 46.92 -17.60
CA SER A 273 -14.96 48.06 -16.69
C SER A 273 -14.08 47.93 -15.45
N GLN A 274 -13.83 49.05 -14.77
CA GLN A 274 -13.03 49.03 -13.51
C GLN A 274 -13.67 48.19 -12.41
N LYS A 275 -15.01 48.07 -12.38
CA LYS A 275 -15.74 47.23 -11.43
C LYS A 275 -15.47 45.74 -11.72
N GLU A 276 -15.46 45.30 -12.98
CA GLU A 276 -15.19 43.92 -13.39
C GLU A 276 -13.76 43.53 -13.08
N LYS A 277 -12.78 44.42 -13.28
CA LYS A 277 -11.38 44.20 -12.89
C LYS A 277 -11.22 43.99 -11.39
N ASN A 278 -11.91 44.78 -10.58
CA ASN A 278 -11.89 44.66 -9.13
C ASN A 278 -12.54 43.33 -8.65
N THR A 279 -13.58 42.85 -9.34
CA THR A 279 -14.21 41.56 -9.04
C THR A 279 -13.27 40.40 -9.32
N LEU A 280 -12.52 40.43 -10.44
CA LEU A 280 -11.49 39.44 -10.73
C LEU A 280 -10.37 39.42 -9.69
N ASP A 281 -9.90 40.57 -9.22
CA ASP A 281 -8.88 40.67 -8.19
C ASP A 281 -9.35 40.12 -6.82
N LYS A 282 -10.61 40.33 -6.46
CA LYS A 282 -11.22 39.74 -5.28
C LYS A 282 -11.30 38.24 -5.39
N ALA A 283 -11.73 37.68 -6.53
CA ALA A 283 -11.80 36.25 -6.79
C ALA A 283 -10.41 35.59 -6.73
N LYS A 284 -9.38 36.24 -7.27
CA LYS A 284 -7.98 35.80 -7.18
C LYS A 284 -7.49 35.66 -5.75
N GLY A 285 -7.86 36.61 -4.87
CA GLY A 285 -7.51 36.58 -3.45
C GLY A 285 -8.15 35.40 -2.69
N LEU A 286 -9.31 34.92 -3.12
CA LEU A 286 -9.99 33.77 -2.53
C LEU A 286 -9.41 32.44 -2.98
N LEU A 287 -8.93 32.34 -4.22
CA LEU A 287 -8.31 31.13 -4.77
C LEU A 287 -6.89 30.88 -4.22
N HIS A 288 -6.20 31.91 -3.73
CA HIS A 288 -4.85 31.79 -3.15
C HIS A 288 -4.84 31.43 -1.65
N ARG A 289 -6.01 31.31 -1.02
CA ARG A 289 -6.14 30.94 0.41
C ARG A 289 -6.41 29.46 0.67
N ARG A 290 -6.28 28.57 -0.33
CA ARG A 290 -6.35 27.13 -0.17
C ARG A 290 -4.99 26.44 -0.12
#